data_a59cff61356dbf00ff3496dfdc906e57
#
_entry.id   a59cff61356dbf00ff3496dfdc906e57
#
_cell.length_a   1.000
_cell.length_b   1.000
_cell.length_c   1.000
_cell.angle_alpha   90.00
_cell.angle_beta   90.00
_cell.angle_gamma   90.00
#
_symmetry.space_group_name_H-M   'P 1'
#
loop_
_entity.id
_entity.type
_entity.pdbx_description
1 polymer ?
#
loop_
_entity_poly.entity_id
_entity_poly.type
_entity_poly.pdbx_seq_one_letter_code
_entity_poly.pdbx_strand_id
1 'polypeptide(L)'
;MNIEKIVEDLKPQMKIDKEYLWNHPEKGLNEFKTSEYILKRLKEMGYADINNNIYATGIIATLKGKEEGPCILFRTDMDAVVMDETGRTKHACGHDAHMTIMLSLAKILIDNKDKIKGTVKLLFQPDEEGNAGAKFMVQNGALENPKVDKAFAIHVWGQLKEDTIAIKEGT
;
A
#
# COMPACT_ATOMS: atom_id res chain seq x y z
N MET A 1 -20.25 -12.22 -0.20
CA MET A 1 -19.54 -11.25 -1.05
C MET A 1 -18.91 -12.04 -2.21
N ASN A 2 -19.18 -11.65 -3.45
CA ASN A 2 -18.52 -12.26 -4.62
C ASN A 2 -17.27 -11.44 -4.95
N ILE A 3 -16.12 -11.92 -4.50
CA ILE A 3 -14.82 -11.21 -4.64
C ILE A 3 -14.41 -11.13 -6.12
N GLU A 4 -14.62 -12.18 -6.90
CA GLU A 4 -14.27 -12.19 -8.33
C GLU A 4 -14.96 -11.05 -9.08
N LYS A 5 -16.29 -10.92 -8.86
CA LYS A 5 -17.05 -9.83 -9.48
C LYS A 5 -16.54 -8.44 -9.04
N ILE A 6 -16.22 -8.27 -7.75
CA ILE A 6 -15.70 -7.00 -7.24
C ILE A 6 -14.36 -6.66 -7.91
N VAL A 7 -13.48 -7.63 -8.06
CA VAL A 7 -12.18 -7.43 -8.73
C VAL A 7 -12.38 -7.08 -10.20
N GLU A 8 -13.30 -7.75 -10.91
CA GLU A 8 -13.64 -7.41 -12.31
C GLU A 8 -14.12 -5.95 -12.42
N ASP A 9 -15.00 -5.52 -11.52
CA ASP A 9 -15.53 -4.15 -11.50
C ASP A 9 -14.43 -3.10 -11.19
N LEU A 10 -13.36 -3.47 -10.49
CA LEU A 10 -12.23 -2.60 -10.17
C LEU A 10 -11.17 -2.54 -11.28
N LYS A 11 -11.10 -3.50 -12.19
CA LYS A 11 -10.06 -3.57 -13.24
C LYS A 11 -9.85 -2.27 -14.04
N PRO A 12 -10.90 -1.53 -14.46
CA PRO A 12 -10.70 -0.27 -15.18
C PRO A 12 -9.89 0.74 -14.35
N GLN A 13 -10.23 0.88 -13.06
CA GLN A 13 -9.52 1.80 -12.18
C GLN A 13 -8.11 1.30 -11.83
N MET A 14 -7.93 0.01 -11.63
CA MET A 14 -6.62 -0.61 -11.44
C MET A 14 -5.66 -0.31 -12.60
N LYS A 15 -6.15 -0.32 -13.84
CA LYS A 15 -5.34 0.04 -15.01
C LYS A 15 -4.89 1.50 -14.96
N ILE A 16 -5.79 2.42 -14.59
CA ILE A 16 -5.49 3.85 -14.45
C ILE A 16 -4.46 4.07 -13.34
N ASP A 17 -4.67 3.47 -12.16
CA ASP A 17 -3.76 3.59 -11.02
C ASP A 17 -2.36 3.05 -11.37
N LYS A 18 -2.31 1.85 -11.98
CA LYS A 18 -1.06 1.21 -12.42
C LYS A 18 -0.31 2.04 -13.46
N GLU A 19 -1.02 2.55 -14.47
CA GLU A 19 -0.42 3.37 -15.54
C GLU A 19 0.13 4.68 -15.00
N TYR A 20 -0.61 5.34 -14.09
CA TYR A 20 -0.12 6.56 -13.45
C TYR A 20 1.16 6.29 -12.66
N LEU A 21 1.15 5.30 -11.77
CA LEU A 21 2.28 4.96 -10.91
C LEU A 21 3.50 4.51 -11.72
N TRP A 22 3.30 3.68 -12.72
CA TRP A 22 4.37 3.25 -13.63
C TRP A 22 5.06 4.40 -14.36
N ASN A 23 4.30 5.42 -14.76
CA ASN A 23 4.81 6.57 -15.50
C ASN A 23 5.42 7.66 -14.59
N HIS A 24 5.34 7.51 -13.26
CA HIS A 24 5.91 8.45 -12.29
C HIS A 24 6.82 7.74 -11.28
N PRO A 25 7.86 7.02 -11.74
CA PRO A 25 8.78 6.35 -10.83
C PRO A 25 9.66 7.37 -10.11
N GLU A 26 9.64 7.33 -8.78
CA GLU A 26 10.40 8.24 -7.92
C GLU A 26 11.27 7.43 -6.95
N LYS A 27 12.51 7.89 -6.72
CA LYS A 27 13.42 7.23 -5.77
C LYS A 27 12.98 7.45 -4.33
N GLY A 28 13.44 6.58 -3.45
CA GLY A 28 13.22 6.67 -2.00
C GLY A 28 13.43 8.06 -1.43
N LEU A 29 12.56 8.46 -0.51
CA LEU A 29 12.43 9.77 0.14
C LEU A 29 12.05 10.94 -0.78
N ASN A 30 11.80 10.70 -2.06
CA ASN A 30 11.37 11.71 -3.03
C ASN A 30 10.10 11.31 -3.79
N GLU A 31 9.31 10.40 -3.24
CA GLU A 31 8.06 9.87 -3.84
C GLU A 31 6.91 10.89 -3.69
N PHE A 32 7.14 12.15 -4.07
CA PHE A 32 6.18 13.24 -3.84
C PHE A 32 4.91 13.11 -4.69
N LYS A 33 5.05 12.83 -6.00
CA LYS A 33 3.91 12.64 -6.92
C LYS A 33 3.15 11.36 -6.59
N THR A 34 3.89 10.31 -6.25
CA THR A 34 3.35 9.03 -5.81
C THR A 34 2.52 9.21 -4.55
N SER A 35 3.06 9.87 -3.53
CA SER A 35 2.36 10.18 -2.28
C SER A 35 1.12 11.04 -2.51
N GLU A 36 1.23 12.11 -3.31
CA GLU A 36 0.10 12.98 -3.66
C GLU A 36 -1.01 12.20 -4.36
N TYR A 37 -0.66 11.34 -5.31
CA TYR A 37 -1.62 10.48 -6.01
C TYR A 37 -2.35 9.55 -5.06
N ILE A 38 -1.62 8.82 -4.19
CA ILE A 38 -2.20 7.92 -3.20
C ILE A 38 -3.14 8.67 -2.25
N LEU A 39 -2.70 9.82 -1.73
CA LEU A 39 -3.53 10.66 -0.86
C LEU A 39 -4.83 11.09 -1.54
N LYS A 40 -4.76 11.52 -2.80
CA LYS A 40 -5.93 11.87 -3.59
C LYS A 40 -6.89 10.68 -3.70
N ARG A 41 -6.37 9.50 -4.08
CA ARG A 41 -7.18 8.29 -4.24
C ARG A 41 -7.87 7.88 -2.94
N LEU A 42 -7.15 7.87 -1.81
CA LEU A 42 -7.71 7.52 -0.51
C LEU A 42 -8.83 8.51 -0.09
N LYS A 43 -8.62 9.81 -0.31
CA LYS A 43 -9.65 10.83 -0.03
C LYS A 43 -10.89 10.66 -0.91
N GLU A 44 -10.72 10.40 -2.20
CA GLU A 44 -11.82 10.12 -3.15
C GLU A 44 -12.63 8.89 -2.73
N MET A 45 -12.00 7.89 -2.14
CA MET A 45 -12.66 6.70 -1.58
C MET A 45 -13.40 6.98 -0.27
N GLY A 46 -13.13 8.09 0.41
CA GLY A 46 -13.77 8.47 1.68
C GLY A 46 -12.98 8.12 2.94
N TYR A 47 -11.68 7.83 2.84
CA TYR A 47 -10.83 7.71 4.03
C TYR A 47 -10.67 9.08 4.71
N ALA A 48 -11.07 9.15 5.98
CA ALA A 48 -10.99 10.38 6.80
C ALA A 48 -9.77 10.42 7.72
N ASP A 49 -9.31 9.26 8.19
CA ASP A 49 -8.15 9.14 9.08
C ASP A 49 -6.92 8.76 8.26
N ILE A 50 -6.18 9.77 7.82
CA ILE A 50 -4.96 9.63 7.01
C ILE A 50 -3.85 10.43 7.67
N ASN A 51 -2.77 9.75 8.08
CA ASN A 51 -1.53 10.36 8.54
C ASN A 51 -0.48 10.29 7.42
N ASN A 52 -0.15 11.44 6.84
CA ASN A 52 0.89 11.60 5.81
C ASN A 52 2.14 12.34 6.33
N ASN A 53 2.27 12.46 7.66
CA ASN A 53 3.42 13.07 8.33
C ASN A 53 4.17 12.07 9.20
N ILE A 54 3.96 10.77 8.97
CA ILE A 54 4.55 9.71 9.79
C ILE A 54 6.08 9.63 9.59
N TYR A 55 6.52 9.70 8.33
CA TYR A 55 7.93 9.76 7.93
C TYR A 55 8.03 10.08 6.44
N ALA A 56 8.79 11.12 6.08
CA ALA A 56 9.02 11.54 4.69
C ALA A 56 7.69 11.57 3.87
N THR A 57 7.65 10.85 2.76
CA THR A 57 6.49 10.72 1.87
C THR A 57 5.50 9.63 2.27
N GLY A 58 5.77 8.90 3.36
CA GLY A 58 4.99 7.77 3.83
C GLY A 58 3.58 8.13 4.28
N ILE A 59 2.64 7.19 4.10
CA ILE A 59 1.22 7.38 4.41
C ILE A 59 0.72 6.21 5.24
N ILE A 60 -0.12 6.51 6.23
CA ILE A 60 -0.96 5.53 6.92
C ILE A 60 -2.41 5.98 6.82
N ALA A 61 -3.26 5.13 6.24
CA ALA A 61 -4.70 5.32 6.28
C ALA A 61 -5.31 4.30 7.24
N THR A 62 -6.13 4.78 8.19
CA THR A 62 -6.76 3.96 9.21
C THR A 62 -8.26 3.85 8.95
N LEU A 63 -8.76 2.63 8.91
CA LEU A 63 -10.19 2.33 8.77
C LEU A 63 -10.67 1.58 10.00
N LYS A 64 -11.48 2.24 10.82
CA LYS A 64 -12.16 1.60 11.96
C LYS A 64 -13.43 0.94 11.48
N GLY A 65 -13.56 -0.35 11.73
CA GLY A 65 -14.78 -1.13 11.48
C GLY A 65 -15.91 -0.80 12.44
N LYS A 66 -17.04 -1.50 12.30
CA LYS A 66 -18.25 -1.29 13.10
C LYS A 66 -18.15 -1.86 14.51
N GLU A 67 -17.46 -2.97 14.67
CA GLU A 67 -17.31 -3.67 15.96
C GLU A 67 -15.85 -3.61 16.42
N GLU A 68 -15.63 -3.78 17.72
CA GLU A 68 -14.28 -3.95 18.27
C GLU A 68 -13.64 -5.23 17.77
N GLY A 69 -12.33 -5.24 17.68
CA GLY A 69 -11.56 -6.38 17.21
C GLY A 69 -10.09 -6.02 17.01
N PRO A 70 -9.30 -6.93 16.42
CA PRO A 70 -7.88 -6.72 16.22
C PRO A 70 -7.56 -5.58 15.24
N CYS A 71 -6.36 -5.05 15.36
CA CYS A 71 -5.78 -4.13 14.38
C CYS A 71 -4.90 -4.90 13.40
N ILE A 72 -5.28 -4.89 12.13
CA ILE A 72 -4.53 -5.53 11.04
C ILE A 72 -3.90 -4.45 10.17
N LEU A 73 -2.60 -4.60 9.89
CA LEU A 73 -1.87 -3.71 9.01
C LEU A 73 -1.56 -4.43 7.68
N PHE A 74 -1.84 -3.74 6.57
CA PHE A 74 -1.35 -4.11 5.25
C PHE A 74 -0.30 -3.11 4.80
N ARG A 75 0.85 -3.61 4.34
CA ARG A 75 1.99 -2.80 3.90
C ARG A 75 2.21 -2.92 2.39
N THR A 76 2.47 -1.80 1.76
CA THR A 76 3.06 -1.70 0.42
C THR A 76 4.23 -0.71 0.44
N ASP A 77 5.15 -0.86 -0.48
CA ASP A 77 6.24 0.07 -0.78
C ASP A 77 5.82 1.06 -1.86
N MET A 78 6.56 2.17 -2.01
CA MET A 78 6.19 3.27 -2.90
C MET A 78 7.29 3.67 -3.88
N ASP A 79 8.55 3.47 -3.52
CA ASP A 79 9.70 3.95 -4.27
C ASP A 79 9.99 3.13 -5.53
N ALA A 80 10.84 3.67 -6.37
CA ALA A 80 11.33 3.02 -7.58
C ALA A 80 12.84 2.83 -7.50
N VAL A 81 13.31 1.77 -8.14
CA VAL A 81 14.74 1.43 -8.23
C VAL A 81 15.50 2.49 -9.01
N VAL A 82 16.62 2.95 -8.49
CA VAL A 82 17.59 3.78 -9.24
C VAL A 82 18.41 2.87 -10.15
N MET A 83 18.26 3.04 -11.45
CA MET A 83 18.80 2.13 -12.47
C MET A 83 20.26 2.39 -12.84
N ASP A 84 20.73 3.62 -12.65
CA ASP A 84 22.08 4.04 -13.05
C ASP A 84 22.57 5.29 -12.30
N GLU A 85 23.83 5.64 -12.50
CA GLU A 85 24.48 6.79 -11.87
C GLU A 85 23.87 8.15 -12.26
N THR A 86 23.06 8.21 -13.31
CA THR A 86 22.33 9.44 -13.70
C THR A 86 21.10 9.69 -12.85
N GLY A 87 20.73 8.72 -11.99
CA GLY A 87 19.55 8.79 -11.14
C GLY A 87 18.23 8.45 -11.86
N ARG A 88 18.30 7.81 -13.03
CA ARG A 88 17.10 7.32 -13.72
C ARG A 88 16.40 6.27 -12.88
N THR A 89 15.12 6.45 -12.66
CA THR A 89 14.28 5.55 -11.86
C THR A 89 13.34 4.69 -12.70
N LYS A 90 13.00 3.50 -12.21
CA LYS A 90 12.02 2.60 -12.81
C LYS A 90 11.40 1.69 -11.73
N HIS A 91 10.11 1.39 -11.84
CA HIS A 91 9.47 0.37 -11.01
C HIS A 91 9.87 -1.06 -11.41
N ALA A 92 11.20 -1.34 -11.37
CA ALA A 92 11.75 -2.63 -11.76
C ALA A 92 11.43 -3.76 -10.76
N CYS A 93 11.14 -3.40 -9.49
CA CYS A 93 10.74 -4.32 -8.44
C CYS A 93 9.22 -4.53 -8.35
N GLY A 94 8.43 -3.74 -9.10
CA GLY A 94 6.97 -3.91 -9.18
C GLY A 94 6.17 -3.18 -8.11
N HIS A 95 6.76 -2.17 -7.44
CA HIS A 95 6.08 -1.40 -6.38
C HIS A 95 4.84 -0.65 -6.90
N ASP A 96 4.79 -0.27 -8.18
CA ASP A 96 3.60 0.26 -8.84
C ASP A 96 2.43 -0.73 -8.85
N ALA A 97 2.71 -2.03 -9.02
CA ALA A 97 1.70 -3.07 -8.90
C ALA A 97 1.27 -3.28 -7.43
N HIS A 98 2.23 -3.25 -6.49
CA HIS A 98 1.92 -3.35 -5.06
C HIS A 98 1.00 -2.22 -4.60
N MET A 99 1.28 -0.97 -4.98
CA MET A 99 0.42 0.18 -4.67
C MET A 99 -0.96 0.06 -5.31
N THR A 100 -1.03 -0.42 -6.56
CA THR A 100 -2.30 -0.65 -7.26
C THR A 100 -3.17 -1.69 -6.53
N ILE A 101 -2.57 -2.79 -6.08
CA ILE A 101 -3.25 -3.81 -5.27
C ILE A 101 -3.73 -3.21 -3.95
N MET A 102 -2.90 -2.40 -3.28
CA MET A 102 -3.26 -1.76 -2.02
C MET A 102 -4.41 -0.76 -2.19
N LEU A 103 -4.43 0.05 -3.25
CA LEU A 103 -5.53 0.97 -3.55
C LEU A 103 -6.83 0.22 -3.85
N SER A 104 -6.75 -0.92 -4.52
CA SER A 104 -7.89 -1.80 -4.78
C SER A 104 -8.43 -2.42 -3.49
N LEU A 105 -7.53 -2.89 -2.62
CA LEU A 105 -7.88 -3.37 -1.28
C LEU A 105 -8.55 -2.25 -0.45
N ALA A 106 -8.01 -1.03 -0.50
CA ALA A 106 -8.59 0.14 0.17
C ALA A 106 -10.04 0.35 -0.25
N LYS A 107 -10.34 0.27 -1.55
CA LYS A 107 -11.71 0.40 -2.06
C LYS A 107 -12.63 -0.71 -1.57
N ILE A 108 -12.18 -1.96 -1.59
CA ILE A 108 -12.95 -3.10 -1.08
C ILE A 108 -13.26 -2.93 0.41
N LEU A 109 -12.27 -2.51 1.20
CA LEU A 109 -12.42 -2.35 2.64
C LEU A 109 -13.39 -1.23 2.99
N ILE A 110 -13.26 -0.06 2.38
CA ILE A 110 -14.15 1.07 2.68
C ILE A 110 -15.59 0.80 2.30
N ASP A 111 -15.84 0.12 1.16
CA ASP A 111 -17.18 -0.27 0.72
C ASP A 111 -17.82 -1.33 1.61
N ASN A 112 -17.03 -2.07 2.37
CA ASN A 112 -17.49 -3.09 3.30
C ASN A 112 -17.22 -2.76 4.77
N LYS A 113 -16.97 -1.48 5.09
CA LYS A 113 -16.62 -1.01 6.42
C LYS A 113 -17.53 -1.56 7.53
N ASP A 114 -18.84 -1.61 7.27
CA ASP A 114 -19.82 -2.09 8.26
C ASP A 114 -19.73 -3.60 8.56
N LYS A 115 -18.96 -4.35 7.78
CA LYS A 115 -18.72 -5.79 7.98
C LYS A 115 -17.37 -6.07 8.65
N ILE A 116 -16.55 -5.03 8.86
CA ILE A 116 -15.21 -5.16 9.44
C ILE A 116 -15.34 -5.15 10.97
N LYS A 117 -14.68 -6.11 11.62
CA LYS A 117 -14.43 -6.14 13.06
C LYS A 117 -13.00 -5.71 13.32
N GLY A 118 -12.82 -4.73 14.22
CA GLY A 118 -11.51 -4.17 14.52
C GLY A 118 -11.12 -3.01 13.62
N THR A 119 -9.84 -2.85 13.41
CA THR A 119 -9.24 -1.74 12.67
C THR A 119 -8.33 -2.28 11.57
N VAL A 120 -8.32 -1.61 10.42
CA VAL A 120 -7.37 -1.88 9.34
C VAL A 120 -6.51 -0.64 9.12
N LYS A 121 -5.19 -0.83 9.11
CA LYS A 121 -4.20 0.17 8.71
C LYS A 121 -3.64 -0.19 7.33
N LEU A 122 -3.63 0.77 6.42
CA LEU A 122 -3.00 0.67 5.11
C LEU A 122 -1.75 1.54 5.16
N LEU A 123 -0.59 0.91 5.12
CA LEU A 123 0.71 1.56 5.23
C LEU A 123 1.39 1.59 3.86
N PHE A 124 1.65 2.79 3.35
CA PHE A 124 2.41 3.05 2.15
C PHE A 124 3.81 3.51 2.57
N GLN A 125 4.78 2.64 2.38
CA GLN A 125 6.15 2.81 2.87
C GLN A 125 7.03 3.47 1.83
N PRO A 126 7.73 4.56 2.15
CA PRO A 126 8.78 5.12 1.32
C PRO A 126 10.10 4.37 1.51
N ASP A 127 11.03 4.54 0.56
CA ASP A 127 12.45 4.19 0.68
C ASP A 127 12.69 2.73 1.08
N GLU A 128 12.07 1.80 0.36
CA GLU A 128 12.29 0.35 0.55
C GLU A 128 13.64 -0.06 -0.04
N GLU A 129 13.97 0.42 -1.24
CA GLU A 129 15.20 0.08 -1.98
C GLU A 129 16.46 0.76 -1.42
N GLY A 130 16.32 1.70 -0.51
CA GLY A 130 17.43 2.52 0.01
C GLY A 130 17.75 2.25 1.48
N ASN A 131 17.17 3.03 2.37
CA ASN A 131 17.59 3.12 3.77
C ASN A 131 16.60 2.52 4.78
N ALA A 132 15.77 1.57 4.35
CA ALA A 132 14.79 0.89 5.20
C ALA A 132 13.73 1.83 5.82
N GLY A 133 12.97 2.56 5.00
CA GLY A 133 11.91 3.48 5.44
C GLY A 133 10.92 2.86 6.42
N ALA A 134 10.67 1.54 6.35
CA ALA A 134 9.85 0.81 7.32
C ALA A 134 10.33 1.00 8.77
N LYS A 135 11.65 0.92 9.01
CA LYS A 135 12.23 1.11 10.34
C LYS A 135 11.87 2.49 10.90
N PHE A 136 12.00 3.52 10.09
CA PHE A 136 11.69 4.88 10.52
C PHE A 136 10.20 5.10 10.73
N MET A 137 9.34 4.52 9.89
CA MET A 137 7.89 4.56 10.11
C MET A 137 7.50 3.89 11.44
N VAL A 138 8.09 2.72 11.76
CA VAL A 138 7.86 2.03 13.03
C VAL A 138 8.34 2.87 14.21
N GLN A 139 9.53 3.47 14.15
CA GLN A 139 10.06 4.36 15.18
C GLN A 139 9.17 5.59 15.40
N ASN A 140 8.44 6.04 14.38
CA ASN A 140 7.47 7.13 14.46
C ASN A 140 6.05 6.67 14.78
N GLY A 141 5.88 5.43 15.25
CA GLY A 141 4.61 4.94 15.78
C GLY A 141 3.66 4.32 14.76
N ALA A 142 4.14 3.87 13.59
CA ALA A 142 3.29 3.22 12.58
C ALA A 142 2.50 2.02 13.12
N LEU A 143 3.05 1.31 14.10
CA LEU A 143 2.43 0.15 14.73
C LEU A 143 1.59 0.48 15.96
N GLU A 144 1.50 1.76 16.34
CA GLU A 144 0.79 2.24 17.52
C GLU A 144 -0.48 3.02 17.15
N ASN A 145 -1.40 3.18 18.10
CA ASN A 145 -2.60 4.02 18.01
C ASN A 145 -3.53 3.74 16.82
N PRO A 146 -4.21 2.57 16.77
CA PRO A 146 -4.15 1.45 17.70
C PRO A 146 -2.93 0.57 17.46
N LYS A 147 -2.54 -0.20 18.49
CA LYS A 147 -1.45 -1.17 18.39
C LYS A 147 -1.81 -2.24 17.34
N VAL A 148 -0.87 -2.51 16.45
CA VAL A 148 -1.03 -3.52 15.39
C VAL A 148 -0.85 -4.92 15.98
N ASP A 149 -1.83 -5.80 15.76
CA ASP A 149 -1.77 -7.20 16.19
C ASP A 149 -1.12 -8.10 15.14
N LYS A 150 -1.37 -7.82 13.85
CA LYS A 150 -0.79 -8.58 12.73
C LYS A 150 -0.50 -7.65 11.56
N ALA A 151 0.57 -7.94 10.82
CA ALA A 151 0.95 -7.23 9.61
C ALA A 151 1.08 -8.19 8.42
N PHE A 152 0.67 -7.72 7.25
CA PHE A 152 0.74 -8.43 5.99
C PHE A 152 1.38 -7.55 4.91
N ALA A 153 2.18 -8.16 4.05
CA ALA A 153 2.69 -7.55 2.83
C ALA A 153 2.61 -8.56 1.68
N ILE A 154 2.50 -8.08 0.46
CA ILE A 154 2.59 -8.90 -0.75
C ILE A 154 3.73 -8.36 -1.61
N HIS A 155 4.38 -9.26 -2.35
CA HIS A 155 5.37 -8.90 -3.35
C HIS A 155 5.09 -9.64 -4.65
N VAL A 156 5.09 -8.95 -5.79
CA VAL A 156 5.04 -9.60 -7.10
C VAL A 156 6.38 -10.26 -7.39
N TRP A 157 6.38 -11.47 -7.93
CA TRP A 157 7.60 -12.25 -8.13
C TRP A 157 7.63 -12.86 -9.52
N GLY A 158 8.46 -12.33 -10.39
CA GLY A 158 8.49 -12.71 -11.82
C GLY A 158 8.89 -14.17 -12.12
N GLN A 159 9.38 -14.92 -11.12
CA GLN A 159 9.70 -16.33 -11.26
C GLN A 159 8.56 -17.28 -10.89
N LEU A 160 7.49 -16.75 -10.29
CA LEU A 160 6.28 -17.53 -10.02
C LEU A 160 5.45 -17.66 -11.30
N LYS A 161 4.83 -18.83 -11.46
CA LYS A 161 3.85 -19.04 -12.53
C LYS A 161 2.68 -18.06 -12.34
N GLU A 162 2.13 -17.55 -13.44
CA GLU A 162 0.89 -16.75 -13.40
C GLU A 162 -0.20 -17.44 -12.59
N ASP A 163 -1.05 -16.65 -11.95
CA ASP A 163 -2.16 -17.11 -11.11
C ASP A 163 -1.75 -17.97 -9.89
N THR A 164 -0.50 -17.84 -9.44
CA THR A 164 -0.04 -18.52 -8.21
C THR A 164 0.28 -17.53 -7.09
N ILE A 165 0.00 -17.95 -5.86
CA ILE A 165 0.43 -17.27 -4.64
C ILE A 165 1.36 -18.21 -3.88
N ALA A 166 2.54 -17.72 -3.49
CA ALA A 166 3.46 -18.45 -2.64
C ALA A 166 3.43 -17.89 -1.22
N ILE A 167 3.32 -18.77 -0.24
CA ILE A 167 3.39 -18.45 1.19
C ILE A 167 4.38 -19.42 1.82
N LYS A 168 5.27 -18.90 2.66
CA LYS A 168 6.12 -19.72 3.52
C LYS A 168 5.50 -19.81 4.90
N GLU A 169 5.25 -21.02 5.38
CA GLU A 169 4.77 -21.28 6.73
C GLU A 169 5.93 -21.23 7.72
N GLY A 170 5.76 -20.46 8.79
CA GLY A 170 6.72 -20.31 9.90
C GLY A 170 8.01 -19.58 9.49
N THR A 171 8.34 -18.55 10.22
CA THR A 171 9.66 -17.90 10.20
C THR A 171 10.18 -17.79 11.61
#